data_a7c0df5ab80dddc646ca74b42aa34c03
#
_entry.id   a7c0df5ab80dddc646ca74b42aa34c03
#
_cell.length_a   1.000
_cell.length_b   1.000
_cell.length_c   1.000
_cell.angle_alpha   90.00
_cell.angle_beta   90.00
_cell.angle_gamma   90.00
#
_symmetry.space_group_name_H-M   'P 1'
#
loop_
_entity.id
_entity.type
_entity.pdbx_description
1 polymer ?
#
loop_
_entity_poly.entity_id
_entity_poly.type
_entity_poly.pdbx_seq_one_letter_code
_entity_poly.pdbx_strand_id
1 'polypeptide(L)'
;MTLCYLIFDASDDGADTGSWEAMASVRAADLPAVLAEVQQVLTAAARHSPGPRGALDEGGAWDADQQVQTDGDWTTVTLTLTGPWAWGEALMERFTLAE
;
A
#
# COMPACT_ATOMS: atom_id res chain seq x y z
N MET A 1 -12.75 -6.87 2.12
CA MET A 1 -12.71 -5.41 2.35
C MET A 1 -12.41 -4.70 1.05
N THR A 2 -13.17 -3.68 0.74
CA THR A 2 -13.03 -2.94 -0.52
C THR A 2 -12.52 -1.54 -0.24
N LEU A 3 -11.50 -1.12 -0.97
CA LEU A 3 -10.96 0.24 -0.88
C LEU A 3 -11.73 1.16 -1.82
N CYS A 4 -12.03 2.38 -1.36
CA CYS A 4 -12.76 3.38 -2.15
C CYS A 4 -11.84 4.35 -2.90
N TYR A 5 -10.67 4.63 -2.36
CA TYR A 5 -9.75 5.63 -2.91
C TYR A 5 -8.48 5.02 -3.47
N LEU A 6 -7.89 4.06 -2.78
CA LEU A 6 -6.62 3.49 -3.19
C LEU A 6 -6.83 2.40 -4.24
N ILE A 7 -6.15 2.54 -5.37
CA ILE A 7 -6.13 1.56 -6.44
C ILE A 7 -4.66 1.21 -6.67
N PHE A 8 -4.33 -0.08 -6.52
CA PHE A 8 -2.95 -0.52 -6.57
C PHE A 8 -2.54 -0.97 -7.96
N ASP A 9 -1.36 -0.54 -8.38
CA ASP A 9 -0.67 -1.05 -9.55
C ASP A 9 0.47 -1.93 -9.07
N ALA A 10 0.57 -3.12 -9.63
CA ALA A 10 1.60 -4.08 -9.25
C ALA A 10 2.73 -4.09 -10.28
N SER A 11 3.96 -4.17 -9.79
CA SER A 11 5.15 -4.32 -10.61
C SER A 11 5.99 -5.45 -10.06
N ASP A 12 6.46 -6.32 -10.95
CA ASP A 12 7.29 -7.47 -10.65
C ASP A 12 8.74 -7.11 -11.02
N ASP A 13 9.70 -7.45 -10.18
CA ASP A 13 11.12 -7.17 -10.46
C ASP A 13 11.81 -8.29 -11.23
N GLY A 14 11.06 -9.31 -11.66
CA GLY A 14 11.62 -10.45 -12.37
C GLY A 14 12.20 -11.54 -11.47
N ALA A 15 12.22 -11.32 -10.17
CA ALA A 15 12.57 -12.31 -9.15
C ALA A 15 11.31 -12.61 -8.33
N ASP A 16 11.40 -12.92 -7.08
CA ASP A 16 10.22 -13.23 -6.27
C ASP A 16 9.66 -12.02 -5.53
N THR A 17 10.14 -10.83 -5.85
CA THR A 17 9.77 -9.59 -5.19
C THR A 17 8.93 -8.72 -6.10
N GLY A 18 7.95 -8.06 -5.52
CA GLY A 18 7.10 -7.13 -6.24
C GLY A 18 6.94 -5.81 -5.50
N SER A 19 6.34 -4.86 -6.19
CA SER A 19 6.02 -3.55 -5.67
C SER A 19 4.56 -3.24 -6.01
N TRP A 20 3.84 -2.68 -5.05
CA TRP A 20 2.43 -2.32 -5.21
C TRP A 20 2.30 -0.85 -4.82
N GLU A 21 1.87 -0.03 -5.78
CA GLU A 21 1.75 1.41 -5.56
C GLU A 21 0.31 1.85 -5.75
N ALA A 22 -0.20 2.64 -4.82
CA ALA A 22 -1.51 3.25 -4.93
C ALA A 22 -1.39 4.76 -4.70
N MET A 23 -2.21 5.52 -5.40
CA MET A 23 -2.21 6.97 -5.30
C MET A 23 -3.65 7.47 -5.27
N ALA A 24 -3.94 8.44 -4.41
CA ALA A 24 -5.25 9.07 -4.36
C ALA A 24 -5.07 10.58 -4.20
N SER A 25 -5.69 11.36 -5.07
CA SER A 25 -5.72 12.80 -4.97
C SER A 25 -7.11 13.25 -4.56
N VAL A 26 -7.22 13.90 -3.42
CA VAL A 26 -8.52 14.29 -2.85
C VAL A 26 -8.46 15.69 -2.27
N ARG A 27 -9.61 16.25 -2.00
CA ARG A 27 -9.72 17.49 -1.26
C ARG A 27 -9.59 17.23 0.23
N ALA A 28 -9.31 18.27 1.01
CA ALA A 28 -9.05 18.15 2.45
C ALA A 28 -10.17 17.42 3.19
N ALA A 29 -11.42 17.59 2.78
CA ALA A 29 -12.55 16.94 3.42
C ALA A 29 -12.49 15.40 3.34
N ASP A 30 -11.89 14.87 2.28
CA ASP A 30 -11.81 13.42 2.05
C ASP A 30 -10.48 12.81 2.51
N LEU A 31 -9.51 13.65 2.90
CA LEU A 31 -8.20 13.17 3.31
C LEU A 31 -8.26 12.18 4.49
N PRO A 32 -9.06 12.41 5.54
CA PRO A 32 -9.13 11.43 6.63
C PRO A 32 -9.57 10.04 6.18
N ALA A 33 -10.47 9.96 5.18
CA ALA A 33 -10.93 8.68 4.66
C ALA A 33 -9.80 7.96 3.91
N VAL A 34 -9.00 8.70 3.13
CA VAL A 34 -7.84 8.13 2.44
C VAL A 34 -6.81 7.61 3.43
N LEU A 35 -6.50 8.39 4.46
CA LEU A 35 -5.54 7.98 5.48
C LEU A 35 -6.02 6.78 6.27
N ALA A 36 -7.33 6.66 6.49
CA ALA A 36 -7.90 5.47 7.12
C ALA A 36 -7.69 4.23 6.26
N GLU A 37 -7.84 4.34 4.93
CA GLU A 37 -7.57 3.23 4.03
C GLU A 37 -6.09 2.84 4.05
N VAL A 38 -5.19 3.81 4.08
CA VAL A 38 -3.75 3.55 4.21
C VAL A 38 -3.48 2.73 5.48
N GLN A 39 -4.08 3.11 6.60
CA GLN A 39 -3.91 2.39 7.86
C GLN A 39 -4.46 0.97 7.78
N GLN A 40 -5.59 0.76 7.12
CA GLN A 40 -6.15 -0.57 6.92
C GLN A 40 -5.17 -1.46 6.14
N VAL A 41 -4.59 -0.92 5.07
CA VAL A 41 -3.62 -1.66 4.25
C VAL A 41 -2.37 -1.97 5.07
N LEU A 42 -1.82 -0.99 5.78
CA LEU A 42 -0.60 -1.20 6.58
C LEU A 42 -0.83 -2.19 7.72
N THR A 43 -1.99 -2.15 8.36
CA THR A 43 -2.35 -3.09 9.42
C THR A 43 -2.42 -4.51 8.86
N ALA A 44 -3.07 -4.69 7.73
CA ALA A 44 -3.18 -6.00 7.08
C ALA A 44 -1.80 -6.49 6.63
N ALA A 45 -0.98 -5.60 6.06
CA ALA A 45 0.37 -5.95 5.63
C ALA A 45 1.22 -6.45 6.80
N ALA A 46 1.16 -5.76 7.93
CA ALA A 46 1.91 -6.16 9.12
C ALA A 46 1.40 -7.47 9.71
N ARG A 47 0.07 -7.64 9.73
CA ARG A 47 -0.56 -8.84 10.29
C ARG A 47 -0.22 -10.10 9.51
N HIS A 48 -0.05 -9.99 8.20
CA HIS A 48 0.24 -11.11 7.32
C HIS A 48 1.67 -11.08 6.78
N SER A 49 2.55 -10.34 7.45
CA SER A 49 3.91 -10.13 6.98
C SER A 49 4.72 -11.43 7.02
N PRO A 50 5.64 -11.59 6.03
CA PRO A 50 6.55 -12.74 5.99
C PRO A 50 7.71 -12.63 6.97
N GLY A 51 7.86 -11.48 7.64
CA GLY A 51 8.96 -11.23 8.56
C GLY A 51 9.00 -9.76 8.97
N PRO A 52 10.12 -9.27 9.45
CA PRO A 52 10.23 -7.89 9.93
C PRO A 52 10.14 -6.88 8.79
N ARG A 53 9.52 -5.74 9.08
CA ARG A 53 9.45 -4.62 8.16
C ARG A 53 10.81 -3.91 8.12
N GLY A 54 11.23 -3.52 6.93
CA GLY A 54 12.45 -2.77 6.72
C GLY A 54 12.94 -2.90 5.30
N ALA A 55 14.00 -2.16 4.96
CA ALA A 55 14.57 -2.22 3.61
C ALA A 55 14.99 -3.65 3.27
N LEU A 56 14.61 -4.11 2.08
CA LEU A 56 14.84 -5.49 1.68
C LEU A 56 16.32 -5.82 1.57
N ASP A 57 17.14 -4.86 1.14
CA ASP A 57 18.58 -5.04 1.03
C ASP A 57 19.28 -4.96 2.39
N GLU A 58 18.56 -4.63 3.45
CA GLU A 58 19.08 -4.60 4.81
C GLU A 58 18.49 -5.71 5.69
N GLY A 59 17.87 -6.70 5.07
CA GLY A 59 17.34 -7.85 5.79
C GLY A 59 15.87 -7.76 6.13
N GLY A 60 15.17 -6.73 5.70
CA GLY A 60 13.72 -6.64 5.87
C GLY A 60 13.00 -7.61 4.95
N ALA A 61 11.84 -8.11 5.40
CA ALA A 61 11.04 -9.04 4.60
C ALA A 61 10.01 -8.31 3.74
N TRP A 62 9.60 -7.12 4.13
CA TRP A 62 8.68 -6.25 3.40
C TRP A 62 8.89 -4.83 3.86
N ASP A 63 8.47 -3.86 3.06
CA ASP A 63 8.55 -2.46 3.44
C ASP A 63 7.36 -1.69 2.89
N ALA A 64 7.16 -0.49 3.41
CA ALA A 64 6.12 0.40 2.97
C ALA A 64 6.61 1.83 3.04
N ASP A 65 6.20 2.65 2.08
CA ASP A 65 6.50 4.06 2.05
C ASP A 65 5.22 4.84 1.80
N GLN A 66 5.04 5.93 2.50
CA GLN A 66 3.87 6.79 2.37
C GLN A 66 4.33 8.21 2.13
N GLN A 67 3.78 8.84 1.10
CA GLN A 67 4.05 10.24 0.80
C GLN A 67 2.74 11.01 0.74
N VAL A 68 2.75 12.23 1.28
CA VAL A 68 1.59 13.13 1.24
C VAL A 68 2.07 14.47 0.70
N GLN A 69 1.46 14.90 -0.38
CA GLN A 69 1.78 16.15 -1.04
C GLN A 69 0.53 17.00 -1.20
N THR A 70 0.61 18.26 -0.81
CA THR A 70 -0.51 19.21 -0.98
C THR A 70 -0.18 20.21 -2.05
N ASP A 71 -1.11 20.41 -3.00
CA ASP A 71 -0.98 21.37 -4.07
C ASP A 71 -2.33 22.08 -4.22
N GLY A 72 -2.40 23.33 -3.74
CA GLY A 72 -3.64 24.09 -3.74
C GLY A 72 -4.70 23.42 -2.88
N ASP A 73 -5.85 23.12 -3.48
CA ASP A 73 -6.97 22.48 -2.79
C ASP A 73 -6.90 20.95 -2.80
N TRP A 74 -5.86 20.39 -3.40
CA TRP A 74 -5.73 18.96 -3.57
C TRP A 74 -4.58 18.41 -2.75
N THR A 75 -4.81 17.24 -2.16
CA THR A 75 -3.78 16.48 -1.45
C THR A 75 -3.66 15.12 -2.10
N THR A 76 -2.43 14.75 -2.47
CA THR A 76 -2.14 13.45 -3.06
C THR A 76 -1.44 12.58 -2.02
N VAL A 77 -2.00 11.40 -1.78
CA VAL A 77 -1.40 10.40 -0.90
C VAL A 77 -0.92 9.25 -1.77
N THR A 78 0.34 8.89 -1.63
CA THR A 78 0.94 7.77 -2.35
C THR A 78 1.40 6.73 -1.33
N LEU A 79 0.99 5.48 -1.52
CA LEU A 79 1.41 4.37 -0.68
C LEU A 79 2.09 3.34 -1.56
N THR A 80 3.32 2.96 -1.20
CA THR A 80 4.08 1.95 -1.93
C THR A 80 4.42 0.82 -0.98
N LEU A 81 4.09 -0.41 -1.37
CA LEU A 81 4.45 -1.63 -0.64
C LEU A 81 5.46 -2.40 -1.46
N THR A 82 6.44 -2.99 -0.79
CA THR A 82 7.46 -3.81 -1.45
C THR A 82 7.64 -5.08 -0.61
N GLY A 83 7.74 -6.22 -1.26
CA GLY A 83 7.92 -7.48 -0.56
C GLY A 83 7.78 -8.69 -1.48
N PRO A 84 7.71 -9.91 -0.90
CA PRO A 84 7.55 -11.12 -1.70
C PRO A 84 6.28 -11.06 -2.54
N TRP A 85 6.37 -11.53 -3.78
CA TRP A 85 5.24 -11.47 -4.71
C TRP A 85 4.00 -12.18 -4.15
N ALA A 86 4.18 -13.39 -3.61
CA ALA A 86 3.05 -14.16 -3.08
C ALA A 86 2.36 -13.45 -1.91
N TRP A 87 3.15 -12.78 -1.05
CA TRP A 87 2.60 -11.99 0.06
C TRP A 87 1.75 -10.83 -0.45
N GLY A 88 2.28 -10.08 -1.41
CA GLY A 88 1.58 -8.92 -1.95
C GLY A 88 0.32 -9.30 -2.71
N GLU A 89 0.36 -10.38 -3.49
CA GLU A 89 -0.82 -10.86 -4.19
C GLU A 89 -1.93 -11.27 -3.22
N ALA A 90 -1.57 -12.01 -2.16
CA ALA A 90 -2.54 -12.40 -1.15
C ALA A 90 -3.13 -11.19 -0.44
N LEU A 91 -2.29 -10.16 -0.20
CA LEU A 91 -2.74 -8.91 0.42
C LEU A 91 -3.73 -8.18 -0.49
N MET A 92 -3.43 -8.09 -1.79
CA MET A 92 -4.31 -7.43 -2.74
C MET A 92 -5.67 -8.12 -2.84
N GLU A 93 -5.69 -9.44 -2.78
CA GLU A 93 -6.95 -10.20 -2.80
C GLU A 93 -7.87 -9.84 -1.65
N ARG A 94 -7.30 -9.52 -0.48
CA ARG A 94 -8.09 -9.12 0.70
C ARG A 94 -8.84 -7.83 0.47
N PHE A 95 -8.32 -6.96 -0.39
CA PHE A 95 -8.92 -5.65 -0.65
C PHE A 95 -9.77 -5.61 -1.92
N THR A 96 -9.67 -6.62 -2.76
CA THR A 96 -10.40 -6.65 -4.04
C THR A 96 -11.54 -7.67 -4.07
N LEU A 97 -11.48 -8.73 -3.27
CA LEU A 97 -12.46 -9.82 -3.28
C LEU A 97 -13.43 -9.79 -2.11
N ALA A 98 -13.43 -8.74 -1.34
CA ALA A 98 -14.22 -8.68 -0.10
C ALA A 98 -15.66 -8.21 -0.31
N GLU A 99 -16.22 -8.44 -1.44
CA GLU A 99 -17.59 -8.02 -1.72
C GLU A 99 -18.60 -9.12 -1.52
#